data_5e048b52564c2bcf827d52832b717f90
#
_entry.id   5e048b52564c2bcf827d52832b717f90
#
_cell.length_a   1.000
_cell.length_b   1.000
_cell.length_c   1.000
_cell.angle_alpha   90.00
_cell.angle_beta   90.00
_cell.angle_gamma   90.00
#
_symmetry.space_group_name_H-M   'P 1'
#
loop_
_entity.id
_entity.type
_entity.pdbx_description
1 polymer ?
#
loop_
_entity_poly.entity_id
_entity_poly.type
_entity_poly.pdbx_seq_one_letter_code
_entity_poly.pdbx_strand_id
1 'polypeptide(L)'
;MSFLEQTPRLYTRSAIESVNPGQMGVYGILKRGAWIYVGSGDIRTHMLAHFHGDNPSINRETPRYWVSEITTGYIEREKELIVELTPVCNQRVG
;
A
#
# COMPACT_ATOMS: atom_id res chain seq x y z
N MET A 1 -10.17 12.46 -0.69
CA MET A 1 -9.47 12.36 0.60
C MET A 1 -8.43 11.29 0.53
N SER A 2 -7.20 11.62 0.84
CA SER A 2 -6.16 10.61 0.82
C SER A 2 -6.27 9.71 2.06
N PHE A 3 -5.22 8.93 2.34
CA PHE A 3 -5.19 8.10 3.54
C PHE A 3 -5.40 8.94 4.80
N LEU A 4 -5.90 8.30 5.86
CA LEU A 4 -5.93 8.94 7.17
C LEU A 4 -4.55 9.48 7.50
N GLU A 5 -4.53 10.65 8.10
CA GLU A 5 -3.28 11.32 8.43
C GLU A 5 -2.46 10.47 9.38
N GLN A 6 -1.21 10.20 8.99
CA GLN A 6 -0.32 9.35 9.77
C GLN A 6 1.11 9.59 9.31
N THR A 7 2.07 9.23 10.16
CA THR A 7 3.47 9.27 9.76
C THR A 7 3.77 8.04 8.93
N PRO A 8 4.24 8.19 7.68
CA PRO A 8 4.60 7.02 6.89
C PRO A 8 5.69 6.21 7.55
N ARG A 9 5.59 4.89 7.42
CA ARG A 9 6.58 3.97 7.98
C ARG A 9 7.60 3.64 6.90
N LEU A 10 8.81 3.26 7.34
CA LEU A 10 9.83 2.84 6.39
C LEU A 10 9.42 1.52 5.74
N TYR A 11 9.73 1.38 4.46
CA TYR A 11 9.41 0.17 3.70
C TYR A 11 10.47 -0.88 4.03
N THR A 12 10.33 -1.50 5.20
CA THR A 12 11.25 -2.53 5.70
C THR A 12 10.45 -3.72 6.18
N ARG A 13 11.09 -4.87 6.20
CA ARG A 13 10.44 -6.09 6.66
C ARG A 13 9.96 -5.95 8.10
N SER A 14 10.81 -5.42 8.97
CA SER A 14 10.45 -5.30 10.39
C SER A 14 9.26 -4.38 10.60
N ALA A 15 9.19 -3.28 9.87
CA ALA A 15 8.05 -2.36 9.99
C ALA A 15 6.77 -3.04 9.51
N ILE A 16 6.85 -3.82 8.43
CA ILE A 16 5.68 -4.53 7.91
C ILE A 16 5.24 -5.62 8.89
N GLU A 17 6.20 -6.35 9.45
CA GLU A 17 5.89 -7.42 10.38
C GLU A 17 5.34 -6.93 11.72
N SER A 18 5.45 -5.63 12.00
CA SER A 18 4.85 -5.05 13.19
C SER A 18 3.33 -4.95 13.10
N VAL A 19 2.77 -5.11 11.91
CA VAL A 19 1.31 -5.13 11.73
C VAL A 19 0.78 -6.47 12.23
N ASN A 20 -0.30 -6.43 13.02
CA ASN A 20 -0.91 -7.65 13.51
C ASN A 20 -1.51 -8.46 12.37
N PRO A 21 -1.37 -9.80 12.40
CA PRO A 21 -2.02 -10.64 11.38
C PRO A 21 -3.54 -10.46 11.42
N GLY A 22 -4.17 -10.57 10.26
CA GLY A 22 -5.61 -10.54 10.18
C GLY A 22 -6.24 -9.16 10.18
N GLN A 23 -5.45 -8.09 10.21
CA GLN A 23 -5.99 -6.75 10.11
C GLN A 23 -6.30 -6.42 8.67
N MET A 24 -7.59 -6.20 8.40
CA MET A 24 -8.07 -5.92 7.06
C MET A 24 -8.19 -4.43 6.82
N GLY A 25 -7.80 -3.99 5.64
CA GLY A 25 -7.89 -2.57 5.31
C GLY A 25 -7.23 -2.25 3.99
N VAL A 26 -6.78 -1.01 3.86
CA VAL A 26 -6.09 -0.53 2.68
C VAL A 26 -4.68 -0.13 3.04
N TYR A 27 -3.78 -0.20 2.07
CA TYR A 27 -2.39 0.21 2.28
C TYR A 27 -1.88 0.93 1.04
N GLY A 28 -0.89 1.79 1.25
CA GLY A 28 -0.29 2.52 0.16
C GLY A 28 1.23 2.47 0.27
N ILE A 29 1.88 2.25 -0.86
CA ILE A 29 3.33 2.22 -0.95
C ILE A 29 3.76 3.46 -1.72
N LEU A 30 4.75 4.16 -1.19
CA LEU A 30 5.15 5.43 -1.80
C LEU A 30 6.64 5.64 -1.67
N LYS A 31 7.11 6.62 -2.43
CA LYS A 31 8.45 7.16 -2.32
C LYS A 31 8.31 8.67 -2.24
N ARG A 32 9.40 9.35 -2.04
CA ARG A 32 9.34 10.80 -1.93
C ARG A 32 8.73 11.38 -3.21
N GLY A 33 7.61 12.07 -3.05
CA GLY A 33 6.94 12.77 -4.15
C GLY A 33 6.05 11.92 -5.04
N ALA A 34 5.86 10.62 -4.76
CA ALA A 34 5.03 9.80 -5.64
C ALA A 34 4.42 8.61 -4.93
N TRP A 35 3.15 8.34 -5.24
CA TRP A 35 2.47 7.13 -4.83
C TRP A 35 2.79 6.02 -5.82
N ILE A 36 3.20 4.87 -5.30
CA ILE A 36 3.61 3.74 -6.13
C ILE A 36 2.46 2.76 -6.32
N TYR A 37 1.79 2.37 -5.24
CA TYR A 37 0.76 1.33 -5.31
C TYR A 37 -0.20 1.45 -4.13
N VAL A 38 -1.47 1.17 -4.39
CA VAL A 38 -2.50 1.09 -3.35
C VAL A 38 -3.18 -0.27 -3.47
N GLY A 39 -3.34 -0.95 -2.34
CA GLY A 39 -3.99 -2.24 -2.32
C GLY A 39 -4.89 -2.40 -1.12
N SER A 40 -5.56 -3.54 -1.02
CA SER A 40 -6.48 -3.82 0.08
C SER A 40 -6.48 -5.30 0.42
N GLY A 41 -7.02 -5.61 1.60
CA GLY A 41 -7.12 -6.97 2.11
C GLY A 41 -6.38 -7.10 3.41
N ASP A 42 -5.79 -8.27 3.66
CA ASP A 42 -4.96 -8.50 4.83
C ASP A 42 -3.66 -7.71 4.66
N ILE A 43 -3.53 -6.65 5.44
CA ILE A 43 -2.45 -5.67 5.24
C ILE A 43 -1.08 -6.33 5.34
N ARG A 44 -0.84 -7.08 6.43
CA ARG A 44 0.47 -7.68 6.65
C ARG A 44 0.83 -8.68 5.56
N THR A 45 -0.10 -9.56 5.22
CA THR A 45 0.14 -10.60 4.22
C THR A 45 0.47 -9.99 2.86
N HIS A 46 -0.33 -9.00 2.43
CA HIS A 46 -0.11 -8.39 1.12
C HIS A 46 1.15 -7.55 1.09
N MET A 47 1.42 -6.81 2.17
CA MET A 47 2.63 -5.99 2.22
C MET A 47 3.89 -6.85 2.18
N LEU A 48 3.88 -8.00 2.89
CA LEU A 48 5.02 -8.92 2.86
C LEU A 48 5.21 -9.49 1.45
N ALA A 49 4.12 -9.84 0.78
CA ALA A 49 4.20 -10.35 -0.58
C ALA A 49 4.85 -9.32 -1.52
N HIS A 50 4.43 -8.07 -1.41
CA HIS A 50 5.03 -6.99 -2.21
C HIS A 50 6.51 -6.81 -1.87
N PHE A 51 6.83 -6.85 -0.59
CA PHE A 51 8.22 -6.70 -0.16
C PHE A 51 9.10 -7.81 -0.73
N HIS A 52 8.55 -9.00 -0.87
CA HIS A 52 9.27 -10.15 -1.43
C HIS A 52 9.24 -10.20 -2.96
N GLY A 53 8.60 -9.23 -3.61
CA GLY A 53 8.71 -9.07 -5.05
C GLY A 53 7.63 -9.74 -5.88
N ASP A 54 6.44 -9.94 -5.33
CA ASP A 54 5.34 -10.54 -6.09
C ASP A 54 4.90 -9.66 -7.27
N ASN A 55 5.18 -8.37 -7.19
CA ASN A 55 4.88 -7.43 -8.26
C ASN A 55 6.15 -6.65 -8.60
N PRO A 56 6.93 -7.09 -9.59
CA PRO A 56 8.21 -6.45 -9.87
C PRO A 56 8.13 -4.96 -10.20
N SER A 57 6.97 -4.49 -10.72
CA SER A 57 6.85 -3.07 -11.04
C SER A 57 6.94 -2.20 -9.80
N ILE A 58 6.46 -2.71 -8.65
CA ILE A 58 6.57 -1.97 -7.40
C ILE A 58 8.03 -1.81 -7.01
N ASN A 59 8.81 -2.89 -7.04
CA ASN A 59 10.21 -2.84 -6.65
C ASN A 59 11.04 -1.98 -7.59
N ARG A 60 10.68 -1.92 -8.88
CA ARG A 60 11.38 -1.07 -9.83
C ARG A 60 11.24 0.41 -9.50
N GLU A 61 10.18 0.78 -8.78
CA GLU A 61 9.97 2.19 -8.40
C GLU A 61 10.73 2.59 -7.14
N THR A 62 11.51 1.69 -6.57
CA THR A 62 12.30 1.93 -5.36
C THR A 62 11.46 2.46 -4.21
N PRO A 63 10.53 1.64 -3.69
CA PRO A 63 9.65 2.08 -2.59
C PRO A 63 10.45 2.44 -1.34
N ARG A 64 10.00 3.48 -0.64
CA ARG A 64 10.70 3.99 0.54
C ARG A 64 9.81 3.97 1.78
N TYR A 65 8.51 4.16 1.61
CA TYR A 65 7.57 4.33 2.72
C TYR A 65 6.28 3.61 2.44
N TRP A 66 5.49 3.39 3.49
CA TRP A 66 4.16 2.85 3.33
C TRP A 66 3.24 3.36 4.43
N VAL A 67 1.95 3.36 4.15
CA VAL A 67 0.90 3.77 5.08
C VAL A 67 -0.21 2.73 5.03
N SER A 68 -1.08 2.74 6.04
CA SER A 68 -2.21 1.81 6.06
C SER A 68 -3.38 2.42 6.79
N GLU A 69 -4.55 1.83 6.56
CA GLU A 69 -5.78 2.29 7.19
C GLU A 69 -6.65 1.06 7.39
N ILE A 70 -6.96 0.74 8.64
CA ILE A 70 -7.79 -0.42 8.97
C ILE A 70 -9.24 -0.04 8.75
N THR A 71 -9.94 -0.82 7.91
CA THR A 71 -11.34 -0.55 7.62
C THR A 71 -11.99 -1.81 7.07
N THR A 72 -13.27 -1.99 7.37
CA THR A 72 -14.02 -3.12 6.84
C THR A 72 -14.47 -2.87 5.40
N GLY A 73 -14.65 -1.59 5.03
CA GLY A 73 -15.03 -1.24 3.66
C GLY A 73 -13.84 -1.07 2.75
N TYR A 74 -12.88 -1.99 2.80
CA TYR A 74 -11.59 -1.79 2.15
C TYR A 74 -11.65 -1.85 0.62
N ILE A 75 -12.57 -2.60 0.05
CA ILE A 75 -12.66 -2.68 -1.41
C ILE A 75 -13.07 -1.32 -2.00
N GLU A 76 -14.10 -0.71 -1.43
CA GLU A 76 -14.54 0.61 -1.89
C GLU A 76 -13.49 1.67 -1.58
N ARG A 77 -12.86 1.57 -0.41
CA ARG A 77 -11.84 2.51 -0.01
C ARG A 77 -10.63 2.46 -0.94
N GLU A 78 -10.24 1.26 -1.35
CA GLU A 78 -9.16 1.09 -2.31
C GLU A 78 -9.48 1.81 -3.63
N LYS A 79 -10.69 1.64 -4.14
CA LYS A 79 -11.09 2.29 -5.38
C LYS A 79 -11.01 3.81 -5.27
N GLU A 80 -11.50 4.36 -4.16
CA GLU A 80 -11.44 5.80 -3.93
C GLU A 80 -10.01 6.30 -3.96
N LEU A 81 -9.11 5.59 -3.27
CA LEU A 81 -7.71 6.00 -3.17
C LEU A 81 -7.00 5.89 -4.50
N ILE A 82 -7.27 4.85 -5.28
CA ILE A 82 -6.66 4.69 -6.59
C ILE A 82 -7.07 5.84 -7.51
N VAL A 83 -8.35 6.19 -7.51
CA VAL A 83 -8.83 7.30 -8.33
C VAL A 83 -8.18 8.62 -7.91
N GLU A 84 -8.11 8.83 -6.61
CA GLU A 84 -7.60 10.08 -6.07
C GLU A 84 -6.09 10.23 -6.26
N LEU A 85 -5.34 9.17 -5.96
CA LEU A 85 -3.88 9.23 -5.91
C LEU A 85 -3.21 8.83 -7.21
N THR A 86 -3.91 8.11 -8.08
CA THR A 86 -3.40 7.60 -9.35
C THR A 86 -2.00 7.02 -9.21
N PRO A 87 -1.83 5.96 -8.38
CA PRO A 87 -0.49 5.42 -8.14
C PRO A 87 0.10 4.81 -9.41
N VAL A 88 1.40 4.90 -9.54
CA VAL A 88 2.09 4.50 -10.77
C VAL A 88 1.80 3.05 -11.15
N CYS A 89 1.85 2.14 -10.18
CA CYS A 89 1.74 0.70 -10.47
C CYS A 89 0.32 0.16 -10.44
N ASN A 90 -0.67 1.00 -10.11
CA ASN A 90 -2.07 0.62 -10.22
C ASN A 90 -2.64 0.92 -11.59
N GLN A 91 -1.94 1.67 -12.40
CA GLN A 91 -2.41 1.99 -13.73
C GLN A 91 -2.28 0.77 -14.59
N ARG A 92 -3.40 0.35 -15.15
CA ARG A 92 -3.44 -0.89 -15.90
C ARG A 92 -3.93 -0.63 -17.29
N VAL A 93 -3.41 -1.39 -18.19
CA VAL A 93 -3.89 -1.38 -19.57
C VAL A 93 -4.81 -2.58 -19.72
N GLY A 94 -6.04 -2.31 -19.99
CA GLY A 94 -7.00 -3.33 -20.35
C GLY A 94 -7.37 -4.31 -19.26
#